data_7e09399d19b03d5142b11e9b198c2f82
#
_entry.id   7e09399d19b03d5142b11e9b198c2f82
#
_cell.length_a   1.000
_cell.length_b   1.000
_cell.length_c   1.000
_cell.angle_alpha   90.00
_cell.angle_beta   90.00
_cell.angle_gamma   90.00
#
_symmetry.space_group_name_H-M   'P 1'
#
loop_
_entity.id
_entity.type
_entity.pdbx_description
1 polymer ?
#
loop_
_entity_poly.entity_id
_entity_poly.type
_entity_poly.pdbx_seq_one_letter_code
_entity_poly.pdbx_strand_id
1 'polypeptide(L)'
;MSKLKRNMGLGYTKERREELLSETRLGILSIAREKKGPLSVPVWHRWDTETGELRFTSGINIRKGEALLAAGRASFTLLDDDSGYVMLEGPVTYDEEYDFELELVGTGMRYLPDSGEDYVRSTYMNEGKPWPGIVLWRIKAESWLTYDSKASRAS
;
A
#
# COMPACT_ATOMS: atom_id res chain seq x y z
N MET A 1 17.75 23.46 -13.98
CA MET A 1 18.28 22.30 -13.23
C MET A 1 18.47 22.60 -11.76
N SER A 2 19.15 23.69 -11.41
CA SER A 2 19.46 23.99 -10.01
C SER A 2 18.24 24.25 -9.12
N LYS A 3 17.21 24.94 -9.61
CA LYS A 3 15.96 25.20 -8.84
C LYS A 3 15.17 23.91 -8.60
N LEU A 4 15.06 23.07 -9.63
CA LEU A 4 14.35 21.81 -9.52
C LEU A 4 15.04 20.87 -8.53
N LYS A 5 16.37 20.76 -8.61
CA LYS A 5 17.15 19.94 -7.68
C LYS A 5 17.05 20.42 -6.23
N ARG A 6 17.00 21.73 -6.01
CA ARG A 6 16.83 22.29 -4.66
C ARG A 6 15.50 21.94 -4.04
N ASN A 7 14.43 21.96 -4.85
CA ASN A 7 13.10 21.62 -4.37
C ASN A 7 12.95 20.12 -4.06
N MET A 8 13.73 19.29 -4.73
CA MET A 8 13.72 17.85 -4.47
C MET A 8 14.33 17.46 -3.12
N GLY A 9 15.04 18.42 -2.46
CA GLY A 9 15.56 18.21 -1.12
C GLY A 9 14.52 18.30 0.00
N LEU A 10 13.27 18.62 -0.32
CA LEU A 10 12.19 18.77 0.64
C LEU A 10 11.37 17.48 0.78
N GLY A 11 12.02 16.35 0.73
CA GLY A 11 11.38 15.07 0.91
C GLY A 11 11.15 14.74 2.39
N TYR A 12 10.39 13.68 2.62
CA TYR A 12 10.18 13.14 3.95
C TYR A 12 11.48 12.60 4.52
N THR A 13 11.72 12.82 5.82
CA THR A 13 12.74 12.05 6.53
C THR A 13 12.27 10.62 6.66
N LYS A 14 13.20 9.71 6.97
CA LYS A 14 12.84 8.30 7.19
C LYS A 14 11.80 8.17 8.31
N GLU A 15 11.99 8.89 9.42
CA GLU A 15 11.10 8.86 10.57
C GLU A 15 9.67 9.31 10.20
N ARG A 16 9.56 10.42 9.48
CA ARG A 16 8.25 10.93 9.03
C ARG A 16 7.57 9.99 8.05
N ARG A 17 8.36 9.39 7.17
CA ARG A 17 7.85 8.41 6.20
C ARG A 17 7.28 7.19 6.90
N GLU A 18 7.99 6.67 7.91
CA GLU A 18 7.51 5.53 8.70
C GLU A 18 6.23 5.86 9.46
N GLU A 19 6.12 7.07 9.99
CA GLU A 19 4.90 7.52 10.66
C GLU A 19 3.71 7.52 9.71
N LEU A 20 3.84 8.13 8.54
CA LEU A 20 2.76 8.21 7.57
C LEU A 20 2.31 6.83 7.08
N LEU A 21 3.27 5.97 6.76
CA LEU A 21 3.00 4.61 6.28
C LEU A 21 2.29 3.76 7.32
N SER A 22 2.53 4.02 8.61
CA SER A 22 1.93 3.28 9.72
C SER A 22 0.52 3.76 10.07
N GLU A 23 0.10 4.90 9.55
CA GLU A 23 -1.25 5.42 9.78
C GLU A 23 -2.30 4.67 8.96
N THR A 24 -3.55 4.71 9.43
CA THR A 24 -4.67 4.12 8.71
C THR A 24 -5.16 5.12 7.66
N ARG A 25 -4.64 4.98 6.44
CA ARG A 25 -4.96 5.84 5.30
C ARG A 25 -5.22 5.00 4.06
N LEU A 26 -6.10 5.48 3.20
CA LEU A 26 -6.26 4.87 1.89
C LEU A 26 -5.10 5.31 1.01
N GLY A 27 -4.35 4.35 0.51
CA GLY A 27 -3.32 4.61 -0.46
C GLY A 27 -3.74 4.12 -1.84
N ILE A 28 -3.05 4.59 -2.86
CA ILE A 28 -3.32 4.22 -4.25
C ILE A 28 -2.23 3.27 -4.72
N LEU A 29 -2.65 2.06 -5.05
CA LEU A 29 -1.81 1.06 -5.70
C LEU A 29 -1.84 1.31 -7.19
N SER A 30 -0.67 1.41 -7.83
CA SER A 30 -0.55 1.62 -9.27
C SER A 30 0.30 0.54 -9.90
N ILE A 31 -0.24 -0.09 -10.94
CA ILE A 31 0.37 -1.23 -11.61
C ILE A 31 0.45 -0.94 -13.10
N ALA A 32 1.65 -1.00 -13.66
CA ALA A 32 1.85 -0.81 -15.10
C ALA A 32 1.15 -1.91 -15.89
N ARG A 33 0.55 -1.56 -17.00
CA ARG A 33 -0.09 -2.51 -17.90
C ARG A 33 0.43 -2.29 -19.31
N GLU A 34 0.54 -3.38 -20.06
CA GLU A 34 0.96 -3.31 -21.45
C GLU A 34 -0.16 -2.70 -22.31
N LYS A 35 0.18 -1.69 -23.13
CA LYS A 35 -0.73 -1.03 -24.07
C LYS A 35 -1.97 -0.36 -23.44
N LYS A 36 -1.92 -0.10 -22.12
CA LYS A 36 -2.97 0.59 -21.38
C LYS A 36 -2.35 1.54 -20.38
N GLY A 37 -3.14 2.46 -19.86
CA GLY A 37 -2.71 3.25 -18.70
C GLY A 37 -2.53 2.36 -17.48
N PRO A 38 -1.79 2.82 -16.46
CA PRO A 38 -1.64 2.06 -15.22
C PRO A 38 -2.99 1.74 -14.59
N LEU A 39 -3.10 0.56 -13.98
CA LEU A 39 -4.25 0.26 -13.13
C LEU A 39 -3.99 0.90 -11.78
N SER A 40 -4.86 1.82 -11.38
CA SER A 40 -4.71 2.57 -10.12
C SER A 40 -5.96 2.39 -9.29
N VAL A 41 -5.80 1.84 -8.09
CA VAL A 41 -6.92 1.52 -7.20
C VAL A 41 -6.56 1.81 -5.75
N PRO A 42 -7.52 2.27 -4.92
CA PRO A 42 -7.27 2.40 -3.49
C PRO A 42 -7.22 1.02 -2.85
N VAL A 43 -6.33 0.87 -1.86
CA VAL A 43 -6.23 -0.36 -1.08
C VAL A 43 -6.05 -0.05 0.39
N TRP A 44 -6.55 -0.95 1.23
CA TRP A 44 -6.23 -0.98 2.65
C TRP A 44 -4.87 -1.65 2.80
N HIS A 45 -3.98 -1.06 3.59
CA HIS A 45 -2.62 -1.56 3.71
C HIS A 45 -2.16 -1.70 5.15
N ARG A 46 -1.07 -2.42 5.31
CA ARG A 46 -0.26 -2.47 6.51
C ARG A 46 1.19 -2.23 6.09
N TRP A 47 1.92 -1.55 6.94
CA TRP A 47 3.34 -1.29 6.70
C TRP A 47 4.18 -2.05 7.71
N ASP A 48 5.18 -2.77 7.23
CA ASP A 48 6.15 -3.47 8.07
C ASP A 48 7.48 -2.72 8.04
N THR A 49 7.76 -2.01 9.14
CA THR A 49 8.98 -1.22 9.29
C THR A 49 10.24 -2.10 9.29
N GLU A 50 10.14 -3.30 9.86
CA GLU A 50 11.30 -4.20 9.97
C GLU A 50 11.76 -4.70 8.62
N THR A 51 10.84 -5.09 7.76
CA THR A 51 11.15 -5.64 6.44
C THR A 51 11.15 -4.58 5.33
N GLY A 52 10.57 -3.41 5.58
CA GLY A 52 10.39 -2.39 4.54
C GLY A 52 9.40 -2.80 3.47
N GLU A 53 8.34 -3.49 3.88
CA GLU A 53 7.34 -4.01 2.96
C GLU A 53 5.96 -3.41 3.23
N LEU A 54 5.29 -3.04 2.15
CA LEU A 54 3.87 -2.74 2.15
C LEU A 54 3.11 -4.03 1.95
N ARG A 55 2.07 -4.28 2.75
CA ARG A 55 1.27 -5.49 2.68
C ARG A 55 -0.20 -5.17 2.52
N PHE A 56 -0.88 -5.94 1.70
CA PHE A 56 -2.33 -5.86 1.52
C PHE A 56 -2.86 -7.21 1.06
N THR A 57 -4.13 -7.49 1.35
CA THR A 57 -4.78 -8.72 0.91
C THR A 57 -5.68 -8.41 -0.27
N SER A 58 -5.69 -9.30 -1.25
CA SER A 58 -6.55 -9.19 -2.43
C SER A 58 -6.56 -10.49 -3.21
N GLY A 59 -7.59 -10.67 -4.04
CA GLY A 59 -7.70 -11.86 -4.87
C GLY A 59 -6.61 -11.91 -5.94
N ILE A 60 -6.06 -13.11 -6.14
CA ILE A 60 -5.05 -13.35 -7.19
C ILE A 60 -5.71 -13.45 -8.57
N ASN A 61 -6.98 -13.89 -8.63
CA ASN A 61 -7.71 -14.15 -9.86
C ASN A 61 -8.62 -12.99 -10.29
N ILE A 62 -8.45 -11.81 -9.71
CA ILE A 62 -9.17 -10.61 -10.12
C ILE A 62 -8.23 -9.70 -10.92
N ARG A 63 -8.77 -8.66 -11.56
CA ARG A 63 -8.00 -7.75 -12.43
C ARG A 63 -6.73 -7.23 -11.78
N LYS A 64 -6.81 -6.81 -10.52
CA LYS A 64 -5.67 -6.32 -9.75
C LYS A 64 -4.59 -7.39 -9.60
N GLY A 65 -4.99 -8.60 -9.19
CA GLY A 65 -4.06 -9.72 -9.02
C GLY A 65 -3.38 -10.14 -10.32
N GLU A 66 -4.14 -10.21 -11.39
CA GLU A 66 -3.60 -10.52 -12.72
C GLU A 66 -2.58 -9.47 -13.17
N ALA A 67 -2.88 -8.19 -12.93
CA ALA A 67 -1.98 -7.10 -13.27
C ALA A 67 -0.69 -7.16 -12.45
N LEU A 68 -0.80 -7.45 -11.16
CA LEU A 68 0.38 -7.58 -10.27
C LEU A 68 1.28 -8.72 -10.73
N LEU A 69 0.71 -9.87 -11.08
CA LEU A 69 1.48 -11.02 -11.56
C LEU A 69 2.18 -10.70 -12.88
N ALA A 70 1.48 -10.03 -13.80
CA ALA A 70 2.06 -9.70 -15.10
C ALA A 70 3.17 -8.67 -14.99
N ALA A 71 3.00 -7.65 -14.15
CA ALA A 71 3.98 -6.57 -14.01
C ALA A 71 5.17 -6.95 -13.13
N GLY A 72 4.94 -7.71 -12.08
CA GLY A 72 5.97 -8.11 -11.11
C GLY A 72 6.48 -6.98 -10.22
N ARG A 73 6.02 -5.76 -10.44
CA ARG A 73 6.37 -4.55 -9.70
C ARG A 73 5.14 -3.66 -9.57
N ALA A 74 5.11 -2.83 -8.53
CA ALA A 74 4.03 -1.89 -8.34
C ALA A 74 4.52 -0.69 -7.54
N SER A 75 3.77 0.39 -7.60
CA SER A 75 3.98 1.56 -6.75
C SER A 75 2.76 1.78 -5.86
N PHE A 76 2.99 2.46 -4.75
CA PHE A 76 1.96 2.78 -3.78
C PHE A 76 2.16 4.20 -3.28
N THR A 77 1.11 4.99 -3.28
CA THR A 77 1.18 6.41 -2.92
C THR A 77 0.20 6.74 -1.80
N LEU A 78 0.72 7.39 -0.76
CA LEU A 78 -0.08 7.97 0.32
C LEU A 78 0.00 9.49 0.25
N LEU A 79 -1.12 10.14 0.53
CA LEU A 79 -1.19 11.58 0.71
C LEU A 79 -1.20 11.89 2.20
N ASP A 80 -0.50 12.95 2.61
CA ASP A 80 -0.65 13.48 3.95
C ASP A 80 -1.80 14.52 3.98
N ASP A 81 -2.00 15.17 5.14
CA ASP A 81 -3.10 16.12 5.29
C ASP A 81 -2.77 17.52 4.75
N ASP A 82 -1.54 17.74 4.31
CA ASP A 82 -1.00 19.04 3.93
C ASP A 82 -0.50 19.12 2.48
N SER A 83 -1.06 18.31 1.60
CA SER A 83 -0.67 18.22 0.18
C SER A 83 0.69 17.60 -0.08
N GLY A 84 1.33 17.02 0.93
CA GLY A 84 2.52 16.21 0.75
C GLY A 84 2.16 14.77 0.41
N TYR A 85 3.18 14.00 0.04
CA TYR A 85 2.96 12.61 -0.33
C TYR A 85 4.20 11.75 -0.13
N VAL A 86 3.95 10.47 0.00
CA VAL A 86 4.99 9.43 0.00
C VAL A 86 4.61 8.40 -1.05
N MET A 87 5.47 8.18 -2.02
CA MET A 87 5.34 7.12 -3.00
C MET A 87 6.50 6.14 -2.83
N LEU A 88 6.18 4.86 -2.78
CA LEU A 88 7.18 3.80 -2.82
C LEU A 88 6.94 2.92 -4.04
N GLU A 89 7.98 2.24 -4.50
CA GLU A 89 7.84 1.25 -5.55
C GLU A 89 8.83 0.11 -5.33
N GLY A 90 8.51 -1.05 -5.87
CA GLY A 90 9.38 -2.20 -5.79
C GLY A 90 8.75 -3.48 -6.31
N PRO A 91 9.47 -4.59 -6.19
CA PRO A 91 8.96 -5.88 -6.64
C PRO A 91 7.81 -6.37 -5.78
N VAL A 92 6.94 -7.14 -6.41
CA VAL A 92 5.73 -7.70 -5.78
C VAL A 92 5.92 -9.20 -5.60
N THR A 93 5.59 -9.68 -4.41
CA THR A 93 5.47 -11.10 -4.11
C THR A 93 4.14 -11.35 -3.41
N TYR A 94 3.75 -12.61 -3.29
CA TYR A 94 2.54 -12.96 -2.55
C TYR A 94 2.72 -14.26 -1.79
N ASP A 95 1.93 -14.40 -0.70
CA ASP A 95 1.85 -15.60 0.10
C ASP A 95 0.42 -16.12 0.10
N GLU A 96 0.24 -17.41 -0.15
CA GLU A 96 -1.06 -18.06 -0.05
C GLU A 96 -1.41 -18.36 1.40
N GLU A 97 -0.40 -18.67 2.22
CA GLU A 97 -0.55 -18.91 3.65
C GLU A 97 -0.02 -17.70 4.42
N TYR A 98 -0.85 -17.16 5.28
CA TYR A 98 -0.52 -15.97 6.07
C TYR A 98 -1.41 -15.93 7.31
N ASP A 99 -1.09 -15.06 8.26
CA ASP A 99 -1.92 -14.82 9.42
C ASP A 99 -3.15 -14.01 9.01
N PHE A 100 -4.21 -14.69 8.61
CA PHE A 100 -5.41 -14.02 8.10
C PHE A 100 -6.17 -13.26 9.20
N GLU A 101 -6.06 -13.64 10.46
CA GLU A 101 -6.65 -12.86 11.55
C GLU A 101 -5.96 -11.48 11.65
N LEU A 102 -4.65 -11.42 11.49
CA LEU A 102 -3.92 -10.16 11.48
C LEU A 102 -4.07 -9.40 10.17
N GLU A 103 -3.77 -10.07 9.05
CA GLU A 103 -3.60 -9.37 7.77
C GLU A 103 -4.92 -9.06 7.07
N LEU A 104 -5.92 -9.91 7.22
CA LEU A 104 -7.21 -9.72 6.56
C LEU A 104 -8.22 -9.10 7.54
N VAL A 105 -8.53 -9.80 8.61
CA VAL A 105 -9.52 -9.34 9.60
C VAL A 105 -9.01 -8.10 10.34
N GLY A 106 -7.78 -8.14 10.82
CA GLY A 106 -7.16 -7.02 11.55
C GLY A 106 -7.07 -5.76 10.72
N THR A 107 -6.79 -5.87 9.42
CA THR A 107 -6.78 -4.73 8.51
C THR A 107 -8.19 -4.15 8.34
N GLY A 108 -9.20 -5.01 8.19
CA GLY A 108 -10.59 -4.58 8.14
C GLY A 108 -11.00 -3.79 9.38
N MET A 109 -10.59 -4.26 10.54
CA MET A 109 -10.88 -3.59 11.81
C MET A 109 -10.16 -2.23 11.93
N ARG A 110 -8.97 -2.09 11.36
CA ARG A 110 -8.26 -0.81 11.34
C ARG A 110 -9.02 0.25 10.54
N TYR A 111 -9.51 -0.12 9.37
CA TYR A 111 -10.19 0.83 8.47
C TYR A 111 -11.65 1.04 8.82
N LEU A 112 -12.31 0.03 9.38
CA LEU A 112 -13.71 0.09 9.79
C LEU A 112 -13.81 -0.45 11.24
N PRO A 113 -13.50 0.38 12.27
CA PRO A 113 -13.44 -0.13 13.65
C PRO A 113 -14.74 -0.76 14.15
N ASP A 114 -15.90 -0.26 13.73
CA ASP A 114 -17.19 -0.74 14.22
C ASP A 114 -17.77 -1.90 13.42
N SER A 115 -17.42 -2.02 12.14
CA SER A 115 -18.05 -2.99 11.22
C SER A 115 -17.07 -3.86 10.47
N GLY A 116 -15.77 -3.58 10.58
CA GLY A 116 -14.76 -4.22 9.74
C GLY A 116 -14.64 -5.71 9.94
N GLU A 117 -14.76 -6.20 11.18
CA GLU A 117 -14.69 -7.63 11.44
C GLU A 117 -15.83 -8.37 10.75
N ASP A 118 -17.06 -7.94 10.97
CA ASP A 118 -18.23 -8.56 10.34
C ASP A 118 -18.18 -8.45 8.81
N TYR A 119 -17.78 -7.30 8.31
CA TYR A 119 -17.64 -7.06 6.87
C TYR A 119 -16.65 -8.05 6.24
N VAL A 120 -15.48 -8.19 6.83
CA VAL A 120 -14.44 -9.08 6.30
C VAL A 120 -14.88 -10.54 6.40
N ARG A 121 -15.40 -10.96 7.57
CA ARG A 121 -15.79 -12.35 7.77
C ARG A 121 -16.94 -12.77 6.88
N SER A 122 -17.90 -11.88 6.62
CA SER A 122 -19.02 -12.19 5.76
C SER A 122 -18.71 -12.10 4.27
N THR A 123 -17.77 -11.24 3.88
CA THR A 123 -17.48 -10.95 2.47
C THR A 123 -16.32 -11.79 1.92
N TYR A 124 -15.26 -11.94 2.72
CA TYR A 124 -14.01 -12.53 2.24
C TYR A 124 -13.65 -13.86 2.86
N MET A 125 -14.48 -14.37 3.80
CA MET A 125 -14.19 -15.60 4.50
C MET A 125 -15.33 -16.60 4.38
N ASN A 126 -14.98 -17.87 4.47
CA ASN A 126 -15.90 -18.98 4.48
C ASN A 126 -15.43 -20.02 5.49
N GLU A 127 -16.29 -20.37 6.45
CA GLU A 127 -15.98 -21.35 7.50
C GLU A 127 -14.70 -21.01 8.27
N GLY A 128 -14.49 -19.72 8.58
CA GLY A 128 -13.37 -19.25 9.37
C GLY A 128 -12.06 -19.11 8.62
N LYS A 129 -12.07 -19.28 7.30
CA LYS A 129 -10.88 -19.14 6.44
C LYS A 129 -11.17 -18.22 5.28
N PRO A 130 -10.16 -17.54 4.73
CA PRO A 130 -10.35 -16.75 3.51
C PRO A 130 -10.82 -17.63 2.35
N TRP A 131 -11.64 -17.04 1.48
CA TRP A 131 -11.97 -17.71 0.21
C TRP A 131 -10.67 -18.03 -0.53
N PRO A 132 -10.60 -19.19 -1.22
CA PRO A 132 -9.41 -19.53 -2.03
C PRO A 132 -9.07 -18.40 -3.02
N GLY A 133 -7.80 -18.10 -3.13
CA GLY A 133 -7.31 -17.04 -4.02
C GLY A 133 -7.18 -15.67 -3.39
N ILE A 134 -7.62 -15.47 -2.15
CA ILE A 134 -7.34 -14.24 -1.41
C ILE A 134 -5.98 -14.41 -0.75
N VAL A 135 -4.99 -13.70 -1.28
CA VAL A 135 -3.58 -13.86 -0.89
C VAL A 135 -3.06 -12.58 -0.24
N LEU A 136 -1.94 -12.70 0.46
CA LEU A 136 -1.22 -11.55 1.01
C LEU A 136 -0.19 -11.09 0.00
N TRP A 137 -0.34 -9.87 -0.50
CA TRP A 137 0.60 -9.23 -1.39
C TRP A 137 1.61 -8.41 -0.61
N ARG A 138 2.86 -8.40 -1.10
CA ARG A 138 3.95 -7.61 -0.52
C ARG A 138 4.63 -6.80 -1.61
N ILE A 139 4.88 -5.53 -1.32
CA ILE A 139 5.71 -4.69 -2.17
C ILE A 139 6.94 -4.35 -1.34
N LYS A 140 8.10 -4.81 -1.78
CA LYS A 140 9.38 -4.47 -1.14
C LYS A 140 9.80 -3.09 -1.61
N ALA A 141 9.83 -2.13 -0.71
CA ALA A 141 10.20 -0.76 -1.07
C ALA A 141 11.68 -0.70 -1.49
N GLU A 142 11.94 -0.34 -2.74
CA GLU A 142 13.28 -0.17 -3.29
C GLU A 142 13.61 1.28 -3.59
N SER A 143 12.61 2.06 -3.98
CA SER A 143 12.81 3.48 -4.25
C SER A 143 11.61 4.29 -3.77
N TRP A 144 11.86 5.57 -3.56
CA TRP A 144 10.93 6.49 -2.94
C TRP A 144 10.87 7.80 -3.72
N LEU A 145 9.67 8.37 -3.80
CA LEU A 145 9.46 9.74 -4.24
C LEU A 145 8.56 10.39 -3.19
N THR A 146 9.08 11.42 -2.52
CA THR A 146 8.34 12.04 -1.42
C THR A 146 8.41 13.56 -1.50
N TYR A 147 7.37 14.21 -0.97
CA TYR A 147 7.33 15.65 -0.81
C TYR A 147 6.66 15.97 0.53
N ASP A 148 7.39 16.66 1.39
CA ASP A 148 6.89 17.09 2.70
C ASP A 148 6.61 18.59 2.65
N SER A 149 5.32 18.94 2.52
CA SER A 149 4.92 20.34 2.42
C SER A 149 5.16 21.13 3.72
N LYS A 150 5.18 20.43 4.87
CA LYS A 150 5.51 21.07 6.16
C LYS A 150 6.96 21.47 6.22
N ALA A 151 7.87 20.61 5.77
CA ALA A 151 9.30 20.95 5.69
C ALA A 151 9.54 22.12 4.76
N SER A 152 8.82 22.17 3.63
CA SER A 152 8.88 23.28 2.69
C SER A 152 8.46 24.59 3.31
N ARG A 153 7.42 24.60 4.15
CA ARG A 153 6.92 25.80 4.80
C ARG A 153 7.80 26.26 5.97
N ALA A 154 8.49 25.32 6.59
CA ALA A 154 9.37 25.62 7.72
C ALA A 154 10.71 26.25 7.27
N SER A 155 11.08 26.08 6.02
CA SER A 155 12.32 26.64 5.44
C SER A 155 12.05 27.98 4.76
#